data_26433eb71ea276267207c0fbde7d6564
#
_entry.id   26433eb71ea276267207c0fbde7d6564
#
_cell.length_a   1.000
_cell.length_b   1.000
_cell.length_c   1.000
_cell.angle_alpha   90.00
_cell.angle_beta   90.00
_cell.angle_gamma   90.00
#
_symmetry.space_group_name_H-M   'P 1'
#
loop_
_entity.id
_entity.type
_entity.pdbx_description
1 polymer ?
#
loop_
_entity_poly.entity_id
_entity_poly.type
_entity_poly.pdbx_seq_one_letter_code
_entity_poly.pdbx_strand_id
1 'polypeptide(L)'
;MKKSILSIVLLILFAYSANAQSENKIVSKKTHFKIYSHTAAEDIEANNYKAVGTINTETGEIVFSVPMQSYEFEKSLMQKHYNSKKFLDTKKFPKSKLKGKITNLSDVHFNMDGTYNATVEGSLTIHGETKNINKNATITVKGKSITLNTKFNLTLADYAIAFKDGKPSTNIAKTIEITVVAEY
;
A
#
# COMPACT_ATOMS: atom_id res chain seq x y z
N MET A 1 -14.38 56.14 8.28
CA MET A 1 -13.72 55.53 7.14
C MET A 1 -12.40 54.81 7.46
N LYS A 2 -11.63 55.16 8.50
CA LYS A 2 -10.34 54.50 8.85
C LYS A 2 -10.47 53.12 9.50
N LYS A 3 -11.61 52.79 10.14
CA LYS A 3 -11.82 51.48 10.82
C LYS A 3 -12.18 50.32 9.87
N SER A 4 -12.76 50.62 8.71
CA SER A 4 -13.16 49.58 7.69
C SER A 4 -11.98 49.05 6.88
N ILE A 5 -10.92 49.86 6.69
CA ILE A 5 -9.72 49.43 5.94
C ILE A 5 -8.89 48.42 6.73
N LEU A 6 -8.84 48.57 8.07
CA LEU A 6 -8.07 47.68 8.94
C LEU A 6 -8.68 46.26 8.97
N SER A 7 -10.01 46.15 8.93
CA SER A 7 -10.71 44.86 8.90
C SER A 7 -10.51 44.09 7.58
N ILE A 8 -10.39 44.79 6.46
CA ILE A 8 -10.17 44.17 5.13
C ILE A 8 -8.74 43.62 5.01
N VAL A 9 -7.75 44.33 5.56
CA VAL A 9 -6.34 43.85 5.55
C VAL A 9 -6.16 42.62 6.42
N LEU A 10 -6.88 42.51 7.55
CA LEU A 10 -6.82 41.32 8.41
C LEU A 10 -7.46 40.09 7.79
N LEU A 11 -8.50 40.25 6.95
CA LEU A 11 -9.13 39.15 6.22
C LEU A 11 -8.26 38.63 5.05
N ILE A 12 -7.46 39.48 4.43
CA ILE A 12 -6.56 39.09 3.34
C ILE A 12 -5.37 38.28 3.86
N LEU A 13 -4.88 38.56 5.07
CA LEU A 13 -3.80 37.78 5.69
C LEU A 13 -4.19 36.35 6.10
N PHE A 14 -5.49 36.09 6.30
CA PHE A 14 -5.98 34.75 6.64
C PHE A 14 -6.17 33.83 5.40
N ALA A 15 -6.25 34.38 4.20
CA ALA A 15 -6.49 33.62 2.97
C ALA A 15 -5.23 32.92 2.41
N TYR A 16 -4.03 33.23 2.90
CA TYR A 16 -2.77 32.65 2.40
C TYR A 16 -2.31 31.42 3.15
N SER A 17 -3.03 30.92 4.16
CA SER A 17 -2.60 29.81 4.99
C SER A 17 -3.09 28.41 4.51
N ALA A 18 -3.74 28.30 3.35
CA ALA A 18 -4.48 27.10 2.97
C ALA A 18 -3.82 26.21 1.89
N ASN A 19 -2.58 26.45 1.49
CA ASN A 19 -1.91 25.64 0.47
C ASN A 19 -0.52 25.13 0.85
N ALA A 20 -0.33 24.72 2.09
CA ALA A 20 0.81 23.85 2.41
C ALA A 20 0.48 22.41 1.99
N GLN A 21 0.24 22.19 0.70
CA GLN A 21 0.33 20.86 0.10
C GLN A 21 1.81 20.50 0.14
N SER A 22 2.16 19.55 1.01
CA SER A 22 3.55 19.12 1.24
C SER A 22 4.23 18.81 -0.10
N GLU A 23 5.13 19.67 -0.57
CA GLU A 23 5.93 19.48 -1.79
C GLU A 23 6.73 18.17 -1.78
N ASN A 24 6.88 17.58 -0.60
CA ASN A 24 7.66 16.36 -0.36
C ASN A 24 6.83 15.06 -0.45
N LYS A 25 5.54 15.14 -0.79
CA LYS A 25 4.68 13.97 -0.96
C LYS A 25 4.60 13.56 -2.43
N ILE A 26 5.22 12.45 -2.76
CA ILE A 26 5.17 11.85 -4.09
C ILE A 26 4.10 10.75 -4.16
N VAL A 27 3.48 10.61 -5.33
CA VAL A 27 2.43 9.63 -5.61
C VAL A 27 2.92 8.68 -6.69
N SER A 28 2.68 7.38 -6.51
CA SER A 28 3.11 6.38 -7.48
C SER A 28 2.42 6.58 -8.84
N LYS A 29 3.20 6.56 -9.91
CA LYS A 29 2.76 6.59 -11.31
C LYS A 29 2.33 5.22 -11.79
N LYS A 30 3.04 4.17 -11.31
CA LYS A 30 2.74 2.77 -11.58
C LYS A 30 2.91 1.96 -10.33
N THR A 31 2.06 0.95 -10.18
CA THR A 31 2.19 -0.03 -9.12
C THR A 31 1.95 -1.43 -9.68
N HIS A 32 2.65 -2.40 -9.11
CA HIS A 32 2.38 -3.82 -9.35
C HIS A 32 2.40 -4.53 -8.00
N PHE A 33 1.26 -5.07 -7.61
CA PHE A 33 1.11 -5.95 -6.47
C PHE A 33 0.85 -7.35 -6.98
N LYS A 34 1.72 -8.30 -6.60
CA LYS A 34 1.54 -9.71 -6.92
C LYS A 34 1.32 -10.50 -5.64
N ILE A 35 0.35 -11.38 -5.66
CA ILE A 35 0.15 -12.41 -4.64
C ILE A 35 0.50 -13.76 -5.24
N TYR A 36 1.19 -14.61 -4.47
CA TYR A 36 1.56 -15.95 -4.87
C TYR A 36 1.34 -16.93 -3.73
N SER A 37 0.62 -18.01 -4.02
CA SER A 37 0.32 -19.10 -3.10
C SER A 37 0.80 -20.40 -3.73
N HIS A 38 1.70 -21.10 -3.05
CA HIS A 38 2.22 -22.40 -3.48
C HIS A 38 1.77 -23.51 -2.55
N THR A 39 1.19 -24.55 -3.11
CA THR A 39 0.89 -25.82 -2.43
C THR A 39 1.28 -26.99 -3.33
N ALA A 40 1.36 -28.20 -2.77
CA ALA A 40 1.59 -29.39 -3.58
C ALA A 40 0.49 -29.66 -4.62
N ALA A 41 -0.69 -29.07 -4.43
CA ALA A 41 -1.84 -29.27 -5.34
C ALA A 41 -1.90 -28.22 -6.45
N GLU A 42 -1.51 -26.96 -6.17
CA GLU A 42 -1.72 -25.87 -7.12
C GLU A 42 -0.87 -24.64 -6.76
N ASP A 43 -0.40 -23.95 -7.81
CA ASP A 43 0.13 -22.60 -7.75
C ASP A 43 -0.95 -21.61 -8.14
N ILE A 44 -1.11 -20.57 -7.31
CA ILE A 44 -2.08 -19.51 -7.55
C ILE A 44 -1.33 -18.18 -7.57
N GLU A 45 -1.45 -17.45 -8.67
CA GLU A 45 -0.91 -16.11 -8.82
C GLU A 45 -2.03 -15.13 -9.19
N ALA A 46 -1.95 -13.92 -8.67
CA ALA A 46 -2.77 -12.81 -9.13
C ALA A 46 -2.02 -11.49 -9.07
N ASN A 47 -2.33 -10.61 -10.01
CA ASN A 47 -1.65 -9.34 -10.23
C ASN A 47 -2.62 -8.17 -10.09
N ASN A 48 -2.17 -7.06 -9.50
CA ASN A 48 -2.95 -5.83 -9.36
C ASN A 48 -2.10 -4.63 -9.76
N TYR A 49 -2.59 -3.87 -10.75
CA TYR A 49 -1.93 -2.69 -11.31
C TYR A 49 -2.71 -1.39 -11.01
N LYS A 50 -3.71 -1.44 -10.11
CA LYS A 50 -4.59 -0.31 -9.77
C LYS A 50 -4.36 0.25 -8.36
N ALA A 51 -3.37 -0.29 -7.66
CA ALA A 51 -2.99 0.25 -6.37
C ALA A 51 -2.39 1.65 -6.50
N VAL A 52 -2.50 2.43 -5.43
CA VAL A 52 -1.86 3.75 -5.33
C VAL A 52 -1.02 3.79 -4.06
N GLY A 53 0.23 4.23 -4.22
CA GLY A 53 1.17 4.46 -3.14
C GLY A 53 1.54 5.92 -3.01
N THR A 54 1.80 6.39 -1.81
CA THR A 54 2.39 7.70 -1.54
C THR A 54 3.55 7.57 -0.57
N ILE A 55 4.59 8.37 -0.79
CA ILE A 55 5.72 8.53 0.13
C ILE A 55 5.88 10.02 0.41
N ASN A 56 6.02 10.38 1.68
CA ASN A 56 6.55 11.68 2.06
C ASN A 56 8.06 11.54 2.27
N THR A 57 8.85 12.16 1.42
CA THR A 57 10.31 12.00 1.39
C THR A 57 11.01 12.70 2.56
N GLU A 58 10.33 13.62 3.25
CA GLU A 58 10.84 14.35 4.40
C GLU A 58 10.51 13.63 5.72
N THR A 59 9.28 13.11 5.85
CA THR A 59 8.83 12.46 7.10
C THR A 59 8.97 10.94 7.09
N GLY A 60 9.16 10.35 5.91
CA GLY A 60 9.18 8.90 5.70
C GLY A 60 7.80 8.25 5.74
N GLU A 61 6.71 9.02 5.85
CA GLU A 61 5.36 8.46 5.83
C GLU A 61 5.10 7.75 4.50
N ILE A 62 4.55 6.53 4.60
CA ILE A 62 4.19 5.71 3.46
C ILE A 62 2.76 5.21 3.58
N VAL A 63 1.99 5.35 2.51
CA VAL A 63 0.61 4.84 2.45
C VAL A 63 0.41 4.10 1.14
N PHE A 64 -0.18 2.90 1.21
CA PHE A 64 -0.71 2.21 0.05
C PHE A 64 -2.20 1.96 0.20
N SER A 65 -2.92 2.09 -0.90
CA SER A 65 -4.34 1.71 -1.04
C SER A 65 -4.47 0.77 -2.23
N VAL A 66 -4.92 -0.45 -1.99
CA VAL A 66 -5.01 -1.51 -3.00
C VAL A 66 -6.48 -1.88 -3.19
N PRO A 67 -7.09 -1.60 -4.35
CA PRO A 67 -8.45 -2.04 -4.68
C PRO A 67 -8.48 -3.57 -4.79
N MET A 68 -9.23 -4.25 -3.92
CA MET A 68 -9.20 -5.71 -3.83
C MET A 68 -9.83 -6.39 -5.05
N GLN A 69 -10.85 -5.79 -5.67
CA GLN A 69 -11.50 -6.35 -6.87
C GLN A 69 -10.64 -6.22 -8.14
N SER A 70 -9.55 -5.47 -8.09
CA SER A 70 -8.65 -5.24 -9.23
C SER A 70 -7.51 -6.27 -9.32
N TYR A 71 -7.51 -7.29 -8.48
CA TYR A 71 -6.62 -8.42 -8.69
C TYR A 71 -7.10 -9.26 -9.87
N GLU A 72 -6.19 -9.57 -10.78
CA GLU A 72 -6.42 -10.32 -12.00
C GLU A 72 -5.81 -11.72 -11.84
N PHE A 73 -6.64 -12.75 -12.02
CA PHE A 73 -6.27 -14.16 -11.98
C PHE A 73 -6.33 -14.74 -13.37
N GLU A 74 -5.48 -15.71 -13.69
CA GLU A 74 -5.52 -16.43 -14.96
C GLU A 74 -6.88 -17.13 -15.17
N LYS A 75 -7.42 -17.77 -14.12
CA LYS A 75 -8.68 -18.52 -14.17
C LYS A 75 -9.83 -17.68 -13.60
N SER A 76 -10.87 -17.46 -14.40
CA SER A 76 -12.05 -16.69 -13.99
C SER A 76 -12.78 -17.27 -12.76
N LEU A 77 -12.71 -18.57 -12.54
CA LEU A 77 -13.27 -19.23 -11.36
C LEU A 77 -12.51 -18.83 -10.10
N MET A 78 -11.17 -18.72 -10.15
CA MET A 78 -10.36 -18.21 -9.03
C MET A 78 -10.71 -16.78 -8.72
N GLN A 79 -10.89 -15.93 -9.74
CA GLN A 79 -11.36 -14.55 -9.59
C GLN A 79 -12.68 -14.48 -8.81
N LYS A 80 -13.65 -15.34 -9.15
CA LYS A 80 -14.94 -15.41 -8.46
C LYS A 80 -14.79 -15.86 -7.00
N HIS A 81 -14.00 -16.90 -6.75
CA HIS A 81 -13.74 -17.39 -5.40
C HIS A 81 -13.06 -16.33 -4.53
N TYR A 82 -12.01 -15.68 -5.04
CA TYR A 82 -11.30 -14.60 -4.39
C TYR A 82 -12.25 -13.48 -3.93
N ASN A 83 -13.15 -13.04 -4.82
CA ASN A 83 -14.08 -11.94 -4.55
C ASN A 83 -15.29 -12.34 -3.69
N SER A 84 -15.51 -13.64 -3.47
CA SER A 84 -16.70 -14.15 -2.80
C SER A 84 -16.77 -13.81 -1.31
N LYS A 85 -17.99 -13.79 -0.74
CA LYS A 85 -18.23 -13.65 0.70
C LYS A 85 -17.56 -14.75 1.54
N LYS A 86 -17.31 -15.92 0.93
CA LYS A 86 -16.68 -17.05 1.62
C LYS A 86 -15.16 -16.93 1.69
N PHE A 87 -14.56 -15.94 1.02
CA PHE A 87 -13.11 -15.74 1.02
C PHE A 87 -12.75 -14.31 1.43
N LEU A 88 -12.65 -13.36 0.51
CA LEU A 88 -12.24 -11.97 0.84
C LEU A 88 -13.40 -10.97 0.92
N ASP A 89 -14.61 -11.36 0.55
CA ASP A 89 -15.79 -10.49 0.52
C ASP A 89 -15.47 -9.06 0.02
N THR A 90 -14.89 -8.99 -1.18
CA THR A 90 -14.33 -7.74 -1.71
C THR A 90 -15.40 -6.66 -1.96
N LYS A 91 -16.69 -7.01 -1.92
CA LYS A 91 -17.80 -6.04 -1.91
C LYS A 91 -17.89 -5.32 -0.57
N LYS A 92 -17.73 -6.06 0.54
CA LYS A 92 -17.72 -5.50 1.90
C LYS A 92 -16.39 -4.86 2.25
N PHE A 93 -15.29 -5.46 1.81
CA PHE A 93 -13.93 -5.01 2.05
C PHE A 93 -13.23 -4.63 0.73
N PRO A 94 -13.61 -3.51 0.10
CA PRO A 94 -13.18 -3.19 -1.27
C PRO A 94 -11.72 -2.78 -1.39
N LYS A 95 -11.04 -2.45 -0.28
CA LYS A 95 -9.65 -2.00 -0.28
C LYS A 95 -8.88 -2.62 0.88
N SER A 96 -7.62 -3.00 0.61
CA SER A 96 -6.60 -3.11 1.66
C SER A 96 -5.81 -1.81 1.77
N LYS A 97 -5.22 -1.56 2.94
CA LYS A 97 -4.52 -0.31 3.23
C LYS A 97 -3.31 -0.54 4.12
N LEU A 98 -2.17 -0.02 3.69
CA LEU A 98 -1.00 0.16 4.53
C LEU A 98 -0.89 1.64 4.92
N LYS A 99 -0.68 1.89 6.22
CA LYS A 99 -0.19 3.17 6.75
C LYS A 99 1.05 2.89 7.56
N GLY A 100 2.16 3.47 7.19
CA GLY A 100 3.44 3.22 7.86
C GLY A 100 4.42 4.37 7.72
N LYS A 101 5.61 4.11 8.20
CA LYS A 101 6.74 5.04 8.15
C LYS A 101 8.02 4.25 7.85
N ILE A 102 8.92 4.86 7.09
CA ILE A 102 10.29 4.40 6.94
C ILE A 102 11.04 4.79 8.20
N THR A 103 11.45 3.81 9.00
CA THR A 103 12.04 4.05 10.34
C THR A 103 13.52 4.41 10.29
N ASN A 104 14.23 3.96 9.26
CA ASN A 104 15.63 4.33 8.99
C ASN A 104 15.75 5.37 7.87
N LEU A 105 14.93 6.42 7.92
CA LEU A 105 14.83 7.44 6.87
C LEU A 105 16.16 8.15 6.58
N SER A 106 17.02 8.30 7.59
CA SER A 106 18.36 8.90 7.45
C SER A 106 19.27 8.15 6.45
N ASP A 107 19.00 6.86 6.23
CA ASP A 107 19.78 5.99 5.33
C ASP A 107 19.25 6.02 3.89
N VAL A 108 18.12 6.72 3.64
CA VAL A 108 17.45 6.78 2.34
C VAL A 108 17.56 8.18 1.75
N HIS A 109 18.33 8.33 0.69
CA HIS A 109 18.56 9.63 0.03
C HIS A 109 17.74 9.74 -1.26
N PHE A 110 16.55 10.35 -1.16
CA PHE A 110 15.61 10.48 -2.29
C PHE A 110 16.07 11.41 -3.43
N ASN A 111 17.13 12.18 -3.21
CA ASN A 111 17.71 13.13 -4.16
C ASN A 111 19.09 12.71 -4.70
N MET A 112 19.56 11.51 -4.37
CA MET A 112 20.85 11.00 -4.80
C MET A 112 20.67 9.61 -5.42
N ASP A 113 21.23 9.39 -6.61
CA ASP A 113 21.19 8.10 -7.29
C ASP A 113 21.79 7.00 -6.40
N GLY A 114 21.11 5.89 -6.30
CA GLY A 114 21.53 4.78 -5.47
C GLY A 114 20.41 3.79 -5.17
N THR A 115 20.77 2.75 -4.43
CA THR A 115 19.85 1.74 -3.93
C THR A 115 19.99 1.67 -2.43
N TYR A 116 18.87 1.89 -1.74
CA TYR A 116 18.80 2.07 -0.29
C TYR A 116 17.90 1.00 0.33
N ASN A 117 18.35 0.41 1.42
CA ASN A 117 17.51 -0.45 2.24
C ASN A 117 16.62 0.41 3.14
N ALA A 118 15.32 0.15 3.12
CA ALA A 118 14.34 0.82 3.95
C ALA A 118 13.64 -0.19 4.84
N THR A 119 13.43 0.17 6.11
CA THR A 119 12.58 -0.59 7.04
C THR A 119 11.27 0.17 7.19
N VAL A 120 10.16 -0.49 6.88
CA VAL A 120 8.81 0.08 6.96
C VAL A 120 8.07 -0.53 8.13
N GLU A 121 7.72 0.29 9.11
CA GLU A 121 6.84 -0.07 10.22
C GLU A 121 5.49 0.62 10.09
N GLY A 122 4.43 -0.07 10.46
CA GLY A 122 3.10 0.49 10.39
C GLY A 122 1.99 -0.51 10.57
N SER A 123 0.80 -0.15 10.11
CA SER A 123 -0.40 -0.97 10.18
C SER A 123 -0.88 -1.36 8.79
N LEU A 124 -1.15 -2.65 8.62
CA LEU A 124 -1.72 -3.23 7.40
C LEU A 124 -3.14 -3.72 7.70
N THR A 125 -4.11 -3.18 6.98
CA THR A 125 -5.53 -3.56 7.07
C THR A 125 -5.92 -4.35 5.83
N ILE A 126 -6.40 -5.58 6.03
CA ILE A 126 -6.95 -6.45 4.98
C ILE A 126 -8.20 -7.11 5.54
N HIS A 127 -9.26 -7.24 4.75
CA HIS A 127 -10.51 -7.93 5.13
C HIS A 127 -11.11 -7.43 6.45
N GLY A 128 -10.90 -6.13 6.78
CA GLY A 128 -11.37 -5.52 8.03
C GLY A 128 -10.43 -5.69 9.22
N GLU A 129 -9.48 -6.62 9.19
CA GLU A 129 -8.49 -6.85 10.23
C GLU A 129 -7.25 -5.98 10.04
N THR A 130 -6.76 -5.42 11.14
CA THR A 130 -5.55 -4.58 11.14
C THR A 130 -4.45 -5.21 11.98
N LYS A 131 -3.27 -5.35 11.41
CA LYS A 131 -2.07 -5.86 12.09
C LYS A 131 -0.91 -4.90 11.94
N ASN A 132 -0.07 -4.83 12.97
CA ASN A 132 1.21 -4.13 12.86
C ASN A 132 2.15 -4.96 12.00
N ILE A 133 2.90 -4.26 11.16
CA ILE A 133 3.92 -4.86 10.32
C ILE A 133 5.27 -4.17 10.51
N ASN A 134 6.33 -4.95 10.34
CA ASN A 134 7.70 -4.47 10.16
C ASN A 134 8.27 -5.24 8.96
N LYS A 135 8.54 -4.54 7.86
CA LYS A 135 8.96 -5.15 6.59
C LYS A 135 10.09 -4.36 5.96
N ASN A 136 11.04 -5.09 5.37
CA ASN A 136 12.11 -4.49 4.59
C ASN A 136 11.63 -4.18 3.18
N ALA A 137 12.13 -3.10 2.64
CA ALA A 137 11.95 -2.67 1.26
C ALA A 137 13.29 -2.18 0.71
N THR A 138 13.39 -2.12 -0.61
CA THR A 138 14.49 -1.47 -1.32
C THR A 138 13.95 -0.28 -2.07
N ILE A 139 14.59 0.87 -1.92
CA ILE A 139 14.28 2.10 -2.65
C ILE A 139 15.44 2.39 -3.59
N THR A 140 15.16 2.39 -4.90
CA THR A 140 16.14 2.74 -5.93
C THR A 140 15.80 4.11 -6.48
N VAL A 141 16.78 5.02 -6.44
CA VAL A 141 16.71 6.36 -7.02
C VAL A 141 17.58 6.41 -8.26
N LYS A 142 17.03 6.86 -9.38
CA LYS A 142 17.75 7.07 -10.64
C LYS A 142 17.24 8.34 -11.32
N GLY A 143 18.00 9.42 -11.21
CA GLY A 143 17.57 10.75 -11.63
C GLY A 143 16.30 11.18 -10.89
N LYS A 144 15.21 11.36 -11.61
CA LYS A 144 13.89 11.73 -11.05
C LYS A 144 12.98 10.52 -10.78
N SER A 145 13.42 9.31 -11.08
CA SER A 145 12.63 8.10 -10.88
C SER A 145 12.98 7.47 -9.54
N ILE A 146 11.97 7.17 -8.75
CA ILE A 146 12.08 6.46 -7.50
C ILE A 146 11.27 5.17 -7.62
N THR A 147 11.88 4.03 -7.32
CA THR A 147 11.22 2.72 -7.34
C THR A 147 11.32 2.07 -5.97
N LEU A 148 10.18 1.73 -5.39
CA LEU A 148 10.12 0.92 -4.17
C LEU A 148 9.83 -0.53 -4.54
N ASN A 149 10.64 -1.45 -4.00
CA ASN A 149 10.45 -2.89 -4.13
C ASN A 149 10.38 -3.52 -2.74
N THR A 150 9.43 -4.42 -2.53
CA THR A 150 9.40 -5.26 -1.34
C THR A 150 8.78 -6.61 -1.65
N LYS A 151 9.22 -7.62 -0.91
CA LYS A 151 8.70 -8.98 -0.95
C LYS A 151 8.59 -9.51 0.48
N PHE A 152 7.43 -10.01 0.85
CA PHE A 152 7.21 -10.53 2.20
C PHE A 152 6.10 -11.58 2.24
N ASN A 153 6.13 -12.38 3.29
CA ASN A 153 5.10 -13.37 3.55
C ASN A 153 3.97 -12.77 4.40
N LEU A 154 2.72 -13.21 4.10
CA LEU A 154 1.50 -12.82 4.77
C LEU A 154 0.71 -14.06 5.15
N THR A 155 0.41 -14.22 6.44
CA THR A 155 -0.41 -15.32 6.97
C THR A 155 -1.89 -14.96 6.85
N LEU A 156 -2.65 -15.74 6.11
CA LEU A 156 -4.06 -15.43 5.81
C LEU A 156 -4.95 -15.42 7.06
N ALA A 157 -4.67 -16.30 8.03
CA ALA A 157 -5.41 -16.38 9.29
C ALA A 157 -5.32 -15.10 10.12
N ASP A 158 -4.21 -14.34 10.04
CA ASP A 158 -4.02 -13.08 10.76
C ASP A 158 -5.03 -12.01 10.33
N TYR A 159 -5.62 -12.17 9.15
CA TYR A 159 -6.60 -11.24 8.56
C TYR A 159 -7.99 -11.85 8.45
N ALA A 160 -8.29 -12.86 9.27
CA ALA A 160 -9.57 -13.57 9.26
C ALA A 160 -10.02 -14.00 7.84
N ILE A 161 -9.04 -14.25 6.96
CA ILE A 161 -9.30 -14.82 5.63
C ILE A 161 -9.46 -16.32 5.87
N ALA A 162 -10.71 -16.70 6.10
CA ALA A 162 -11.06 -18.05 6.46
C ALA A 162 -11.26 -18.91 5.21
N PHE A 163 -10.91 -20.12 5.37
CA PHE A 163 -11.23 -21.21 4.51
C PHE A 163 -12.65 -21.69 4.79
N LYS A 164 -13.24 -22.42 3.88
CA LYS A 164 -14.59 -22.98 4.02
C LYS A 164 -14.73 -23.68 5.36
N ASP A 165 -15.74 -23.30 6.17
CA ASP A 165 -16.08 -23.87 7.47
C ASP A 165 -14.89 -23.84 8.49
N GLY A 166 -14.03 -22.81 8.40
CA GLY A 166 -12.89 -22.65 9.30
C GLY A 166 -11.74 -23.65 9.05
N LYS A 167 -11.83 -24.48 8.02
CA LYS A 167 -10.78 -25.44 7.64
C LYS A 167 -9.96 -24.90 6.48
N PRO A 168 -8.62 -25.02 6.53
CA PRO A 168 -7.77 -24.62 5.41
C PRO A 168 -8.16 -25.36 4.13
N SER A 169 -8.21 -24.66 3.00
CA SER A 169 -8.23 -25.29 1.68
C SER A 169 -6.89 -26.01 1.45
N THR A 170 -6.93 -27.16 0.80
CA THR A 170 -5.70 -27.85 0.39
C THR A 170 -4.98 -27.13 -0.77
N ASN A 171 -5.69 -26.27 -1.48
CA ASN A 171 -5.20 -25.60 -2.68
C ASN A 171 -4.68 -24.17 -2.42
N ILE A 172 -4.82 -23.65 -1.21
CA ILE A 172 -4.34 -22.31 -0.85
C ILE A 172 -3.37 -22.44 0.32
N ALA A 173 -2.18 -21.89 0.19
CA ALA A 173 -1.21 -21.88 1.27
C ALA A 173 -1.71 -21.05 2.46
N LYS A 174 -1.40 -21.47 3.68
CA LYS A 174 -1.69 -20.71 4.90
C LYS A 174 -0.97 -19.35 4.91
N THR A 175 0.20 -19.32 4.31
CA THR A 175 1.06 -18.14 4.15
C THR A 175 1.32 -17.94 2.67
N ILE A 176 1.03 -16.75 2.17
CA ILE A 176 1.23 -16.37 0.78
C ILE A 176 2.37 -15.35 0.67
N GLU A 177 3.00 -15.28 -0.48
CA GLU A 177 4.00 -14.29 -0.80
C GLU A 177 3.34 -13.06 -1.42
N ILE A 178 3.72 -11.87 -0.95
CA ILE A 178 3.33 -10.59 -1.52
C ILE A 178 4.58 -9.94 -2.11
N THR A 179 4.53 -9.59 -3.39
CA THR A 179 5.53 -8.75 -4.05
C THR A 179 4.92 -7.41 -4.41
N VAL A 180 5.63 -6.33 -4.14
CA VAL A 180 5.21 -4.96 -4.46
C VAL A 180 6.30 -4.26 -5.21
N VAL A 181 5.94 -3.64 -6.34
CA VAL A 181 6.76 -2.67 -7.07
C VAL A 181 5.94 -1.40 -7.21
N ALA A 182 6.50 -0.26 -6.84
CA ALA A 182 5.87 1.05 -7.00
C ALA A 182 6.88 2.05 -7.58
N GLU A 183 6.51 2.69 -8.69
CA GLU A 183 7.31 3.71 -9.38
C GLU A 183 6.69 5.09 -9.13
N TYR A 184 7.52 6.05 -8.73
CA TYR A 184 7.15 7.44 -8.39
C TYR A 184 7.73 8.45 -9.37
#